data_65c787e405a2911966f4b3f7d147cd57
#
_entry.id   65c787e405a2911966f4b3f7d147cd57
#
_cell.length_a   1.000
_cell.length_b   1.000
_cell.length_c   1.000
_cell.angle_alpha   90.00
_cell.angle_beta   90.00
_cell.angle_gamma   90.00
#
_symmetry.space_group_name_H-M   'P 1'
#
loop_
_entity.id
_entity.type
_entity.pdbx_description
1 polymer ?
#
loop_
_entity_poly.entity_id
_entity_poly.type
_entity_poly.pdbx_seq_one_letter_code
_entity_poly.pdbx_strand_id
1 'polypeptide(L)'
;MISGHRRRYASILAGKKEVPAIIREMDDDTATILMVDSNLQREHILPSERAKAYKMKMEALKHQGKRTDLTSCQVDTRLRADEELAKQTGESARTVQRFVRLNNLIPELLDLVDEKKIAFNPAVEISYMKPEEQKEFYEAMEIAQTTPSLSQAQRLKKSSQEGNCTAELIERIMDEEKKNPLNRVVFDSSILQKYFPQKTTAREMEMQILQLLEQWAGNRA
;
A
#
# COMPACT_ATOMS: atom_id res chain seq x y z
N MET A 1 -13.23 19.65 -19.19
CA MET A 1 -14.34 19.55 -18.20
C MET A 1 -13.80 18.95 -16.91
N ILE A 2 -13.85 19.66 -15.81
CA ILE A 2 -13.25 19.29 -14.52
C ILE A 2 -14.13 18.30 -13.75
N SER A 3 -15.46 18.52 -13.75
CA SER A 3 -16.43 17.72 -13.00
C SER A 3 -17.74 17.59 -13.78
N GLY A 4 -18.56 16.59 -13.45
CA GLY A 4 -19.91 16.42 -14.03
C GLY A 4 -20.01 15.49 -15.24
N HIS A 5 -19.00 14.68 -15.57
CA HIS A 5 -19.01 13.74 -16.70
C HIS A 5 -20.23 12.81 -16.70
N ARG A 6 -20.59 12.24 -15.55
CA ARG A 6 -21.76 11.36 -15.42
C ARG A 6 -23.08 12.11 -15.67
N ARG A 7 -23.21 13.33 -15.14
CA ARG A 7 -24.40 14.19 -15.37
C ARG A 7 -24.54 14.57 -16.85
N ARG A 8 -23.43 14.95 -17.48
CA ARG A 8 -23.41 15.25 -18.93
C ARG A 8 -23.85 14.03 -19.73
N TYR A 9 -23.28 12.84 -19.45
CA TYR A 9 -23.63 11.61 -20.14
C TYR A 9 -25.12 11.24 -19.94
N ALA A 10 -25.62 11.30 -18.72
CA ALA A 10 -27.03 11.07 -18.41
C ALA A 10 -27.96 12.06 -19.13
N SER A 11 -27.57 13.33 -19.25
CA SER A 11 -28.33 14.35 -19.98
C SER A 11 -28.39 14.05 -21.48
N ILE A 12 -27.30 13.56 -22.07
CA ILE A 12 -27.27 13.12 -23.47
C ILE A 12 -28.24 11.94 -23.68
N LEU A 13 -28.20 10.93 -22.80
CA LEU A 13 -29.11 9.77 -22.87
C LEU A 13 -30.60 10.20 -22.71
N ALA A 14 -30.84 11.22 -21.89
CA ALA A 14 -32.17 11.78 -21.68
C ALA A 14 -32.61 12.73 -22.80
N GLY A 15 -31.85 12.87 -23.89
CA GLY A 15 -32.16 13.72 -25.03
C GLY A 15 -32.16 15.23 -24.73
N LYS A 16 -31.54 15.68 -23.64
CA LYS A 16 -31.46 17.11 -23.32
C LYS A 16 -30.47 17.82 -24.24
N LYS A 17 -30.86 18.92 -24.82
CA LYS A 17 -30.05 19.73 -25.73
C LYS A 17 -29.00 20.58 -24.97
N GLU A 18 -29.31 20.94 -23.73
CA GLU A 18 -28.49 21.83 -22.91
C GLU A 18 -28.37 21.32 -21.47
N VAL A 19 -27.26 21.63 -20.83
CA VAL A 19 -27.01 21.36 -19.42
C VAL A 19 -26.43 22.62 -18.76
N PRO A 20 -26.85 22.98 -17.54
CA PRO A 20 -26.26 24.10 -16.83
C PRO A 20 -24.82 23.78 -16.49
N ALA A 21 -23.90 24.69 -16.84
CA ALA A 21 -22.47 24.56 -16.59
C ALA A 21 -21.90 25.89 -16.08
N ILE A 22 -20.91 25.77 -15.18
CA ILE A 22 -20.13 26.90 -14.71
C ILE A 22 -18.81 26.91 -15.50
N ILE A 23 -18.58 28.00 -16.26
CA ILE A 23 -17.36 28.18 -17.01
C ILE A 23 -16.43 29.06 -16.18
N ARG A 24 -15.16 28.66 -16.02
CA ARG A 24 -14.12 29.40 -15.33
C ARG A 24 -12.84 29.37 -16.16
N GLU A 25 -12.19 30.48 -16.26
CA GLU A 25 -10.84 30.58 -16.83
C GLU A 25 -9.83 30.20 -15.75
N MET A 26 -8.93 29.28 -16.06
CA MET A 26 -7.86 28.82 -15.17
C MET A 26 -6.76 28.14 -15.99
N ASP A 27 -5.58 28.06 -15.41
CA ASP A 27 -4.47 27.28 -16.00
C ASP A 27 -4.68 25.77 -15.83
N ASP A 28 -3.93 24.97 -16.58
CA ASP A 28 -4.05 23.52 -16.63
C ASP A 28 -3.70 22.87 -15.27
N ASP A 29 -2.72 23.42 -14.53
CA ASP A 29 -2.33 22.90 -13.23
C ASP A 29 -3.46 23.11 -12.20
N THR A 30 -4.07 24.31 -12.16
CA THR A 30 -5.23 24.60 -11.31
C THR A 30 -6.43 23.72 -11.69
N ALA A 31 -6.68 23.54 -13.00
CA ALA A 31 -7.74 22.66 -13.48
C ALA A 31 -7.53 21.20 -13.05
N THR A 32 -6.29 20.72 -13.10
CA THR A 32 -5.91 19.36 -12.65
C THR A 32 -6.12 19.20 -11.16
N ILE A 33 -5.69 20.16 -10.34
CA ILE A 33 -5.89 20.13 -8.88
C ILE A 33 -7.38 20.07 -8.54
N LEU A 34 -8.20 20.93 -9.12
CA LEU A 34 -9.65 20.95 -8.88
C LEU A 34 -10.33 19.64 -9.32
N MET A 35 -9.90 19.07 -10.44
CA MET A 35 -10.41 17.78 -10.92
C MET A 35 -10.09 16.65 -9.94
N VAL A 36 -8.85 16.60 -9.47
CA VAL A 36 -8.39 15.59 -8.49
C VAL A 36 -9.14 15.74 -7.18
N ASP A 37 -9.27 16.95 -6.65
CA ASP A 37 -9.99 17.22 -5.40
C ASP A 37 -11.46 16.80 -5.47
N SER A 38 -12.13 17.11 -6.59
CA SER A 38 -13.50 16.64 -6.84
C SER A 38 -13.64 15.12 -6.85
N ASN A 39 -12.60 14.39 -7.25
CA ASN A 39 -12.59 12.92 -7.26
C ASN A 39 -12.22 12.34 -5.89
N LEU A 40 -11.30 12.98 -5.16
CA LEU A 40 -10.87 12.53 -3.82
C LEU A 40 -11.97 12.68 -2.75
N GLN A 41 -13.02 13.48 -3.02
CA GLN A 41 -14.17 13.63 -2.13
C GLN A 41 -15.20 12.49 -2.22
N ARG A 42 -14.97 11.48 -3.06
CA ARG A 42 -15.86 10.32 -3.16
C ARG A 42 -15.66 9.38 -1.97
N GLU A 43 -16.76 8.81 -1.48
CA GLU A 43 -16.73 7.87 -0.33
C GLU A 43 -15.90 6.61 -0.57
N HIS A 44 -15.88 6.12 -1.82
CA HIS A 44 -15.17 4.90 -2.20
C HIS A 44 -14.23 5.20 -3.37
N ILE A 45 -12.95 5.25 -3.08
CA ILE A 45 -11.87 5.43 -4.06
C ILE A 45 -10.96 4.21 -3.98
N LEU A 46 -10.70 3.59 -5.13
CA LEU A 46 -9.76 2.47 -5.21
C LEU A 46 -8.33 2.93 -4.92
N PRO A 47 -7.48 2.07 -4.35
CA PRO A 47 -6.06 2.37 -4.12
C PRO A 47 -5.34 2.86 -5.37
N SER A 48 -5.60 2.27 -6.54
CA SER A 48 -5.04 2.68 -7.84
C SER A 48 -5.49 4.08 -8.26
N GLU A 49 -6.78 4.39 -8.09
CA GLU A 49 -7.33 5.71 -8.40
C GLU A 49 -6.71 6.78 -7.49
N ARG A 50 -6.59 6.48 -6.18
CA ARG A 50 -5.96 7.37 -5.21
C ARG A 50 -4.49 7.59 -5.52
N ALA A 51 -3.76 6.54 -5.90
CA ALA A 51 -2.36 6.62 -6.31
C ALA A 51 -2.17 7.55 -7.53
N LYS A 52 -3.00 7.39 -8.56
CA LYS A 52 -3.00 8.25 -9.76
C LYS A 52 -3.37 9.70 -9.41
N ALA A 53 -4.41 9.89 -8.60
CA ALA A 53 -4.87 11.20 -8.16
C ALA A 53 -3.76 11.97 -7.41
N TYR A 54 -3.10 11.32 -6.45
CA TYR A 54 -1.99 11.93 -5.71
C TYR A 54 -0.79 12.24 -6.59
N LYS A 55 -0.45 11.36 -7.54
CA LYS A 55 0.62 11.62 -8.50
C LYS A 55 0.34 12.84 -9.34
N MET A 56 -0.86 12.93 -9.95
CA MET A 56 -1.26 14.08 -10.79
C MET A 56 -1.25 15.39 -10.00
N LYS A 57 -1.79 15.39 -8.78
CA LYS A 57 -1.83 16.59 -7.94
C LYS A 57 -0.44 17.04 -7.52
N MET A 58 0.43 16.10 -7.13
CA MET A 58 1.83 16.41 -6.82
C MET A 58 2.58 17.01 -8.02
N GLU A 59 2.35 16.50 -9.23
CA GLU A 59 2.96 17.04 -10.44
C GLU A 59 2.48 18.46 -10.71
N ALA A 60 1.18 18.73 -10.61
CA ALA A 60 0.61 20.07 -10.77
C ALA A 60 1.15 21.05 -9.71
N LEU A 61 1.21 20.67 -8.43
CA LEU A 61 1.78 21.49 -7.36
C LEU A 61 3.26 21.83 -7.59
N LYS A 62 4.05 20.87 -8.10
CA LYS A 62 5.47 21.12 -8.46
C LYS A 62 5.61 22.11 -9.61
N HIS A 63 4.73 22.08 -10.60
CA HIS A 63 4.75 23.04 -11.71
C HIS A 63 4.42 24.45 -11.22
N GLN A 64 3.44 24.60 -10.35
CA GLN A 64 3.11 25.89 -9.74
C GLN A 64 4.25 26.45 -8.88
N GLY A 65 4.93 25.62 -8.08
CA GLY A 65 6.10 26.00 -7.29
C GLY A 65 7.28 26.49 -8.13
N LYS A 66 7.50 25.90 -9.32
CA LYS A 66 8.57 26.35 -10.25
C LYS A 66 8.31 27.73 -10.86
N ARG A 67 7.05 28.14 -10.96
CA ARG A 67 6.69 29.50 -11.51
C ARG A 67 7.00 30.62 -10.53
N THR A 68 7.01 30.33 -9.22
CA THR A 68 7.21 31.34 -8.16
C THR A 68 8.67 31.47 -7.70
N ASP A 69 9.54 30.50 -7.98
CA ASP A 69 10.89 30.49 -7.40
C ASP A 69 11.94 29.94 -8.39
N LEU A 70 12.61 30.82 -9.09
CA LEU A 70 13.71 30.50 -10.02
C LEU A 70 15.00 30.05 -9.30
N THR A 71 15.03 29.97 -7.98
CA THR A 71 16.24 29.73 -7.16
C THR A 71 16.18 28.52 -6.24
N SER A 72 15.06 27.77 -6.14
CA SER A 72 14.96 26.67 -5.20
C SER A 72 15.38 25.30 -5.77
N CYS A 73 16.11 24.55 -4.98
CA CYS A 73 16.61 23.21 -5.31
C CYS A 73 15.44 22.22 -5.51
N GLN A 74 15.54 21.31 -6.50
CA GLN A 74 14.48 20.35 -6.85
C GLN A 74 13.98 19.48 -5.69
N VAL A 75 14.82 19.22 -4.69
CA VAL A 75 14.50 18.41 -3.50
C VAL A 75 13.52 19.14 -2.59
N ASP A 76 13.69 20.44 -2.39
CA ASP A 76 12.86 21.26 -1.51
C ASP A 76 11.43 21.42 -2.05
N THR A 77 11.30 21.57 -3.37
CA THR A 77 9.98 21.67 -4.04
C THR A 77 9.18 20.36 -3.93
N ARG A 78 9.86 19.20 -3.94
CA ARG A 78 9.21 17.90 -3.78
C ARG A 78 8.66 17.71 -2.37
N LEU A 79 9.45 18.03 -1.35
CA LEU A 79 9.06 17.92 0.05
C LEU A 79 7.86 18.84 0.36
N ARG A 80 7.85 20.07 -0.17
CA ARG A 80 6.74 21.01 0.01
C ARG A 80 5.43 20.51 -0.63
N ALA A 81 5.49 19.93 -1.82
CA ALA A 81 4.31 19.39 -2.50
C ALA A 81 3.71 18.19 -1.75
N ASP A 82 4.54 17.31 -1.21
CA ASP A 82 4.09 16.16 -0.41
C ASP A 82 3.43 16.61 0.90
N GLU A 83 4.01 17.62 1.57
CA GLU A 83 3.48 18.18 2.82
C GLU A 83 2.19 18.96 2.59
N GLU A 84 2.12 19.71 1.51
CA GLU A 84 0.91 20.47 1.16
C GLU A 84 -0.26 19.53 0.85
N LEU A 85 0.00 18.49 0.05
CA LEU A 85 -1.00 17.47 -0.25
C LEU A 85 -1.43 16.74 1.03
N ALA A 86 -0.50 16.42 1.92
CA ALA A 86 -0.78 15.80 3.21
C ALA A 86 -1.71 16.65 4.08
N LYS A 87 -1.47 17.95 4.16
CA LYS A 87 -2.34 18.89 4.90
C LYS A 87 -3.75 18.95 4.31
N GLN A 88 -3.87 18.96 2.98
CA GLN A 88 -5.18 19.04 2.32
C GLN A 88 -6.00 17.76 2.43
N THR A 89 -5.34 16.59 2.49
CA THR A 89 -6.00 15.28 2.56
C THR A 89 -6.19 14.77 3.99
N GLY A 90 -5.55 15.40 4.98
CA GLY A 90 -5.54 14.93 6.37
C GLY A 90 -4.69 13.68 6.60
N GLU A 91 -3.84 13.32 5.63
CA GLU A 91 -2.93 12.18 5.72
C GLU A 91 -1.50 12.63 6.06
N SER A 92 -0.62 11.66 6.37
CA SER A 92 0.81 11.96 6.52
C SER A 92 1.49 12.05 5.13
N ALA A 93 2.52 12.91 4.99
CA ALA A 93 3.32 12.98 3.77
C ALA A 93 3.89 11.60 3.38
N ARG A 94 4.25 10.77 4.36
CA ARG A 94 4.69 9.40 4.14
C ARG A 94 3.60 8.53 3.52
N THR A 95 2.34 8.67 3.95
CA THR A 95 1.20 7.95 3.38
C THR A 95 0.97 8.36 1.93
N VAL A 96 1.01 9.67 1.64
CA VAL A 96 0.90 10.21 0.28
C VAL A 96 1.98 9.62 -0.63
N GLN A 97 3.24 9.63 -0.21
CA GLN A 97 4.36 9.06 -0.97
C GLN A 97 4.16 7.56 -1.24
N ARG A 98 3.64 6.80 -0.27
CA ARG A 98 3.36 5.38 -0.43
C ARG A 98 2.25 5.11 -1.45
N PHE A 99 1.18 5.91 -1.46
CA PHE A 99 0.16 5.83 -2.52
C PHE A 99 0.75 6.16 -3.88
N VAL A 100 1.51 7.26 -4.00
CA VAL A 100 2.17 7.62 -5.26
C VAL A 100 3.08 6.50 -5.76
N ARG A 101 3.74 5.79 -4.85
CA ARG A 101 4.62 4.67 -5.18
C ARG A 101 3.88 3.51 -5.85
N LEU A 102 2.60 3.25 -5.52
CA LEU A 102 1.81 2.19 -6.16
C LEU A 102 1.71 2.34 -7.69
N ASN A 103 1.86 3.56 -8.23
CA ASN A 103 1.89 3.75 -9.69
C ASN A 103 3.08 3.06 -10.39
N ASN A 104 4.04 2.50 -9.65
CA ASN A 104 5.15 1.74 -10.20
C ASN A 104 4.88 0.23 -10.24
N LEU A 105 3.72 -0.22 -9.79
CA LEU A 105 3.28 -1.59 -9.99
C LEU A 105 2.83 -1.82 -11.43
N ILE A 106 3.04 -3.04 -11.92
CA ILE A 106 2.42 -3.48 -13.17
C ILE A 106 0.89 -3.53 -13.01
N PRO A 107 0.12 -3.36 -14.10
CA PRO A 107 -1.35 -3.29 -14.03
C PRO A 107 -1.98 -4.47 -13.29
N GLU A 108 -1.51 -5.68 -13.56
CA GLU A 108 -2.02 -6.93 -12.99
C GLU A 108 -1.92 -6.94 -11.45
N LEU A 109 -0.78 -6.49 -10.90
CA LEU A 109 -0.59 -6.40 -9.46
C LEU A 109 -1.41 -5.26 -8.85
N LEU A 110 -1.58 -4.17 -9.58
CA LEU A 110 -2.37 -3.03 -9.12
C LEU A 110 -3.86 -3.39 -9.02
N ASP A 111 -4.37 -4.17 -9.98
CA ASP A 111 -5.74 -4.70 -9.95
C ASP A 111 -5.96 -5.62 -8.74
N LEU A 112 -4.99 -6.46 -8.38
CA LEU A 112 -5.06 -7.30 -7.18
C LEU A 112 -5.05 -6.48 -5.86
N VAL A 113 -4.43 -5.31 -5.86
CA VAL A 113 -4.51 -4.38 -4.73
C VAL A 113 -5.92 -3.76 -4.62
N ASP A 114 -6.52 -3.40 -5.74
CA ASP A 114 -7.88 -2.85 -5.79
C ASP A 114 -8.93 -3.90 -5.38
N GLU A 115 -8.72 -5.16 -5.74
CA GLU A 115 -9.52 -6.31 -5.31
C GLU A 115 -9.25 -6.73 -3.84
N LYS A 116 -8.34 -6.07 -3.13
CA LYS A 116 -7.91 -6.38 -1.75
C LYS A 116 -7.29 -7.78 -1.58
N LYS A 117 -6.87 -8.42 -2.66
CA LYS A 117 -6.11 -9.68 -2.62
C LYS A 117 -4.70 -9.45 -2.10
N ILE A 118 -4.03 -8.38 -2.55
CA ILE A 118 -2.75 -7.94 -1.99
C ILE A 118 -2.99 -6.77 -1.05
N ALA A 119 -2.49 -6.86 0.18
CA ALA A 119 -2.60 -5.78 1.15
C ALA A 119 -1.71 -4.58 0.73
N PHE A 120 -2.13 -3.36 1.12
CA PHE A 120 -1.44 -2.12 0.76
C PHE A 120 0.06 -2.10 1.11
N ASN A 121 0.42 -2.59 2.31
CA ASN A 121 1.82 -2.54 2.76
C ASN A 121 2.75 -3.45 1.93
N PRO A 122 2.45 -4.74 1.69
CA PRO A 122 3.21 -5.57 0.76
C PRO A 122 3.28 -4.98 -0.65
N ALA A 123 2.17 -4.45 -1.18
CA ALA A 123 2.12 -3.85 -2.50
C ALA A 123 3.10 -2.67 -2.65
N VAL A 124 3.19 -1.81 -1.64
CA VAL A 124 4.18 -0.72 -1.61
C VAL A 124 5.62 -1.25 -1.64
N GLU A 125 5.93 -2.33 -0.92
CA GLU A 125 7.27 -2.93 -0.95
C GLU A 125 7.59 -3.56 -2.32
N ILE A 126 6.64 -4.26 -2.94
CA ILE A 126 6.77 -4.85 -4.28
C ILE A 126 6.98 -3.78 -5.36
N SER A 127 6.37 -2.59 -5.20
CA SER A 127 6.53 -1.48 -6.15
C SER A 127 7.97 -0.95 -6.27
N TYR A 128 8.90 -1.41 -5.43
CA TYR A 128 10.34 -1.11 -5.54
C TYR A 128 11.10 -2.08 -6.45
N MET A 129 10.48 -3.21 -6.82
CA MET A 129 11.06 -4.18 -7.75
C MET A 129 11.01 -3.65 -9.19
N LYS A 130 11.87 -4.18 -10.05
CA LYS A 130 11.85 -3.86 -11.47
C LYS A 130 10.60 -4.45 -12.15
N PRO A 131 10.11 -3.86 -13.25
CA PRO A 131 8.90 -4.37 -13.93
C PRO A 131 9.00 -5.84 -14.36
N GLU A 132 10.19 -6.31 -14.79
CA GLU A 132 10.45 -7.68 -15.16
C GLU A 132 10.30 -8.63 -13.96
N GLU A 133 10.92 -8.27 -12.82
CA GLU A 133 10.84 -9.01 -11.57
C GLU A 133 9.41 -9.03 -11.01
N GLN A 134 8.63 -7.98 -11.24
CA GLN A 134 7.22 -7.94 -10.84
C GLN A 134 6.37 -8.92 -11.65
N LYS A 135 6.68 -9.16 -12.93
CA LYS A 135 6.01 -10.16 -13.76
C LYS A 135 6.32 -11.57 -13.26
N GLU A 136 7.60 -11.87 -13.04
CA GLU A 136 8.02 -13.15 -12.45
C GLU A 136 7.36 -13.39 -11.09
N PHE A 137 7.27 -12.35 -10.27
CA PHE A 137 6.57 -12.40 -8.98
C PHE A 137 5.07 -12.68 -9.16
N TYR A 138 4.42 -12.04 -10.13
CA TYR A 138 3.00 -12.29 -10.41
C TYR A 138 2.76 -13.75 -10.82
N GLU A 139 3.60 -14.30 -11.71
CA GLU A 139 3.54 -15.70 -12.14
C GLU A 139 3.77 -16.66 -10.96
N ALA A 140 4.78 -16.43 -10.13
CA ALA A 140 5.05 -17.22 -8.94
C ALA A 140 3.88 -17.19 -7.93
N MET A 141 3.23 -16.05 -7.77
CA MET A 141 2.06 -15.89 -6.91
C MET A 141 0.86 -16.69 -7.42
N GLU A 142 0.63 -16.70 -8.75
CA GLU A 142 -0.44 -17.50 -9.38
C GLU A 142 -0.17 -19.01 -9.23
N ILE A 143 1.08 -19.45 -9.39
CA ILE A 143 1.47 -20.87 -9.21
C ILE A 143 1.28 -21.29 -7.75
N ALA A 144 1.80 -20.51 -6.81
CA ALA A 144 1.71 -20.80 -5.38
C ALA A 144 0.29 -20.60 -4.80
N GLN A 145 -0.63 -19.97 -5.54
CA GLN A 145 -1.98 -19.64 -5.10
C GLN A 145 -1.99 -18.89 -3.75
N THR A 146 -0.97 -18.09 -3.51
CA THR A 146 -0.78 -17.34 -2.25
C THR A 146 -0.48 -15.89 -2.52
N THR A 147 -0.84 -15.04 -1.57
CA THR A 147 -0.51 -13.61 -1.62
C THR A 147 0.67 -13.31 -0.68
N PRO A 148 1.53 -12.33 -0.98
CA PRO A 148 2.72 -12.07 -0.19
C PRO A 148 2.38 -11.53 1.20
N SER A 149 3.10 -12.00 2.21
CA SER A 149 3.18 -11.34 3.50
C SER A 149 4.09 -10.11 3.42
N LEU A 150 3.99 -9.20 4.39
CA LEU A 150 4.87 -8.04 4.44
C LEU A 150 6.36 -8.43 4.52
N SER A 151 6.68 -9.49 5.27
CA SER A 151 8.07 -10.00 5.42
C SER A 151 8.61 -10.54 4.10
N GLN A 152 7.80 -11.30 3.35
CA GLN A 152 8.17 -11.78 2.01
C GLN A 152 8.40 -10.62 1.05
N ALA A 153 7.49 -9.64 0.99
CA ALA A 153 7.60 -8.47 0.14
C ALA A 153 8.87 -7.63 0.46
N GLN A 154 9.20 -7.48 1.74
CA GLN A 154 10.44 -6.78 2.15
C GLN A 154 11.70 -7.51 1.72
N ARG A 155 11.74 -8.85 1.80
CA ARG A 155 12.88 -9.64 1.34
C ARG A 155 13.03 -9.59 -0.18
N LEU A 156 11.92 -9.68 -0.93
CA LEU A 156 11.92 -9.52 -2.39
C LEU A 156 12.45 -8.14 -2.80
N LYS A 157 11.96 -7.07 -2.18
CA LYS A 157 12.48 -5.72 -2.38
C LYS A 157 13.98 -5.64 -2.13
N LYS A 158 14.47 -6.20 -1.02
CA LYS A 158 15.89 -6.18 -0.69
C LYS A 158 16.72 -6.91 -1.74
N SER A 159 16.28 -8.10 -2.16
CA SER A 159 16.95 -8.87 -3.22
C SER A 159 16.95 -8.14 -4.57
N SER A 160 15.87 -7.45 -4.93
CA SER A 160 15.80 -6.60 -6.12
C SER A 160 16.79 -5.43 -6.07
N GLN A 161 16.91 -4.77 -4.91
CA GLN A 161 17.87 -3.67 -4.71
C GLN A 161 19.33 -4.15 -4.76
N GLU A 162 19.59 -5.36 -4.31
CA GLU A 162 20.93 -6.00 -4.37
C GLU A 162 21.24 -6.60 -5.76
N GLY A 163 20.26 -6.62 -6.68
CA GLY A 163 20.40 -7.19 -8.01
C GLY A 163 20.39 -8.72 -8.06
N ASN A 164 19.94 -9.38 -7.00
CA ASN A 164 19.92 -10.83 -6.83
C ASN A 164 18.50 -11.43 -6.89
N CYS A 165 17.52 -10.68 -7.40
CA CYS A 165 16.13 -11.12 -7.46
C CYS A 165 15.93 -12.00 -8.71
N THR A 166 16.10 -13.31 -8.55
CA THR A 166 15.89 -14.30 -9.61
C THR A 166 14.53 -14.96 -9.46
N ALA A 167 13.96 -15.50 -10.55
CA ALA A 167 12.69 -16.24 -10.53
C ALA A 167 12.70 -17.37 -9.49
N GLU A 168 13.79 -18.14 -9.41
CA GLU A 168 13.94 -19.22 -8.41
C GLU A 168 13.90 -18.71 -6.96
N LEU A 169 14.45 -17.51 -6.70
CA LEU A 169 14.40 -16.90 -5.37
C LEU A 169 12.99 -16.43 -5.05
N ILE A 170 12.29 -15.88 -6.02
CA ILE A 170 10.91 -15.42 -5.88
C ILE A 170 10.00 -16.61 -5.55
N GLU A 171 10.06 -17.69 -6.34
CA GLU A 171 9.31 -18.93 -6.09
C GLU A 171 9.58 -19.49 -4.69
N ARG A 172 10.85 -19.64 -4.32
CA ARG A 172 11.23 -20.13 -2.99
C ARG A 172 10.67 -19.29 -1.85
N ILE A 173 10.64 -17.95 -2.00
CA ILE A 173 10.08 -17.05 -0.98
C ILE A 173 8.56 -17.17 -0.94
N MET A 174 7.91 -17.38 -2.08
CA MET A 174 6.45 -17.52 -2.15
C MET A 174 5.96 -18.88 -1.63
N ASP A 175 6.74 -19.95 -1.82
CA ASP A 175 6.44 -21.28 -1.31
C ASP A 175 6.62 -21.43 0.22
N GLU A 176 7.30 -20.48 0.87
CA GLU A 176 7.42 -20.52 2.32
C GLU A 176 6.04 -20.45 2.98
N GLU A 177 5.74 -21.44 3.83
CA GLU A 177 4.53 -21.42 4.65
C GLU A 177 4.43 -20.09 5.43
N LYS A 178 3.33 -19.39 5.24
CA LYS A 178 3.01 -18.23 6.09
C LYS A 178 2.97 -18.72 7.53
N LYS A 179 3.78 -18.14 8.41
CA LYS A 179 3.71 -18.42 9.85
C LYS A 179 2.27 -18.20 10.30
N ASN A 180 1.53 -19.30 10.41
CA ASN A 180 0.13 -19.27 10.77
C ASN A 180 0.05 -18.75 12.22
N PRO A 181 -0.66 -17.64 12.51
CA PRO A 181 -0.81 -17.17 13.88
C PRO A 181 -1.48 -18.20 14.79
N LEU A 182 -2.20 -19.19 14.22
CA LEU A 182 -2.76 -20.32 14.94
C LEU A 182 -1.71 -21.30 15.48
N ASN A 183 -0.48 -21.29 14.96
CA ASN A 183 0.63 -22.11 15.46
C ASN A 183 1.38 -21.41 16.61
N ARG A 184 0.92 -20.26 17.07
CA ARG A 184 1.51 -19.55 18.20
C ARG A 184 0.47 -19.35 19.28
N VAL A 185 0.63 -20.08 20.37
CA VAL A 185 -0.14 -19.84 21.60
C VAL A 185 0.56 -18.73 22.38
N VAL A 186 -0.15 -17.61 22.59
CA VAL A 186 0.36 -16.47 23.38
C VAL A 186 -0.41 -16.43 24.69
N PHE A 187 0.29 -16.54 25.79
CA PHE A 187 -0.29 -16.33 27.12
C PHE A 187 -0.06 -14.88 27.56
N ASP A 188 -1.09 -14.28 28.13
CA ASP A 188 -0.95 -12.99 28.78
C ASP A 188 0.00 -13.10 29.97
N SER A 189 0.90 -12.12 30.13
CA SER A 189 1.85 -12.08 31.24
C SER A 189 1.16 -12.08 32.62
N SER A 190 -0.02 -11.48 32.73
CA SER A 190 -0.84 -11.49 33.94
C SER A 190 -1.33 -12.87 34.33
N ILE A 191 -1.58 -13.76 33.34
CA ILE A 191 -1.98 -15.15 33.56
C ILE A 191 -0.77 -15.96 34.04
N LEU A 192 0.38 -15.78 33.36
CA LEU A 192 1.61 -16.50 33.72
C LEU A 192 2.12 -16.14 35.11
N GLN A 193 2.00 -14.89 35.55
CA GLN A 193 2.39 -14.43 36.87
C GLN A 193 1.60 -15.08 38.03
N LYS A 194 0.42 -15.67 37.78
CA LYS A 194 -0.34 -16.40 38.77
C LYS A 194 0.28 -17.76 39.11
N TYR A 195 1.03 -18.34 38.16
CA TYR A 195 1.57 -19.71 38.28
C TYR A 195 3.08 -19.74 38.42
N PHE A 196 3.78 -18.65 38.05
CA PHE A 196 5.23 -18.57 38.10
C PHE A 196 5.69 -17.45 39.05
N PRO A 197 6.75 -17.67 39.86
CA PRO A 197 7.34 -16.63 40.69
C PRO A 197 7.84 -15.43 39.87
N GLN A 198 7.78 -14.23 40.46
CA GLN A 198 8.17 -13.00 39.76
C GLN A 198 9.59 -12.94 39.18
N LYS A 199 10.49 -13.82 39.62
CA LYS A 199 11.88 -13.89 39.18
C LYS A 199 12.11 -14.94 38.06
N THR A 200 11.08 -15.66 37.62
CA THR A 200 11.21 -16.69 36.59
C THR A 200 11.38 -16.05 35.21
N THR A 201 12.41 -16.44 34.47
CA THR A 201 12.68 -15.97 33.11
C THR A 201 11.70 -16.58 32.12
N ALA A 202 11.46 -15.90 30.97
CA ALA A 202 10.57 -16.41 29.92
C ALA A 202 10.98 -17.81 29.44
N ARG A 203 12.28 -18.07 29.35
CA ARG A 203 12.85 -19.37 28.93
C ARG A 203 12.58 -20.49 29.95
N GLU A 204 12.64 -20.18 31.24
CA GLU A 204 12.30 -21.14 32.30
C GLU A 204 10.82 -21.45 32.31
N MET A 205 9.97 -20.44 32.10
CA MET A 205 8.51 -20.65 31.97
C MET A 205 8.19 -21.58 30.79
N GLU A 206 8.81 -21.31 29.64
CA GLU A 206 8.65 -22.13 28.42
C GLU A 206 9.06 -23.60 28.66
N MET A 207 10.21 -23.83 29.28
CA MET A 207 10.67 -25.19 29.61
C MET A 207 9.72 -25.92 30.55
N GLN A 208 9.23 -25.25 31.59
CA GLN A 208 8.30 -25.88 32.54
C GLN A 208 6.94 -26.17 31.90
N ILE A 209 6.43 -25.29 31.03
CA ILE A 209 5.19 -25.52 30.28
C ILE A 209 5.36 -26.72 29.34
N LEU A 210 6.46 -26.82 28.60
CA LEU A 210 6.75 -27.98 27.74
C LEU A 210 6.80 -29.27 28.52
N GLN A 211 7.48 -29.31 29.64
CA GLN A 211 7.56 -30.50 30.53
C GLN A 211 6.18 -30.95 31.04
N LEU A 212 5.32 -30.01 31.43
CA LEU A 212 3.95 -30.31 31.83
C LEU A 212 3.10 -30.84 30.68
N LEU A 213 3.27 -30.31 29.47
CA LEU A 213 2.57 -30.77 28.29
C LEU A 213 3.02 -32.20 27.89
N GLU A 214 4.31 -32.51 28.01
CA GLU A 214 4.83 -33.86 27.76
C GLU A 214 4.27 -34.88 28.76
N GLN A 215 4.23 -34.53 30.05
CA GLN A 215 3.60 -35.38 31.08
C GLN A 215 2.10 -35.57 30.82
N TRP A 216 1.41 -34.54 30.43
CA TRP A 216 -0.02 -34.61 30.11
C TRP A 216 -0.30 -35.45 28.85
N ALA A 217 0.54 -35.36 27.82
CA ALA A 217 0.46 -36.18 26.62
C ALA A 217 0.76 -37.66 26.91
N GLY A 218 1.80 -37.95 27.72
CA GLY A 218 2.16 -39.31 28.14
C GLY A 218 1.09 -40.00 29.01
N ASN A 219 0.27 -39.22 29.73
CA ASN A 219 -0.84 -39.78 30.51
C ASN A 219 -2.13 -40.05 29.70
N ARG A 220 -2.14 -39.73 28.41
CA ARG A 220 -3.26 -39.95 27.47
C ARG A 220 -3.02 -41.09 26.48
N ALA A 221 -1.81 -41.61 26.42
CA ALA A 221 -1.45 -42.81 25.64
C ALA A 221 -1.57 -44.06 26.48
#